data_135b1fd193672eb2363f9dfe7e19b61a
#
_entry.id   135b1fd193672eb2363f9dfe7e19b61a
#
_cell.length_a   1.000
_cell.length_b   1.000
_cell.length_c   1.000
_cell.angle_alpha   90.00
_cell.angle_beta   90.00
_cell.angle_gamma   90.00
#
_symmetry.space_group_name_H-M   'P 1'
#
loop_
_entity.id
_entity.type
_entity.pdbx_description
1 polymer ?
#
loop_
_entity_poly.entity_id
_entity_poly.type
_entity_poly.pdbx_seq_one_letter_code
_entity_poly.pdbx_strand_id
1 'polypeptide(L)'
;MPGKHHETVRVIDSKVGGKLLPIVFGTGSAHAVLWPGNGAHYRSLHLIDLHPGDRTCDLSHASECIYYVERGSGTIRGIDDGTAQDLVEGAMFHIGVGDAYRIEAGPQGMRLIGGTVPVDPAFYELSQFEVAR
;
A
#
# COMPACT_ATOMS: atom_id res chain seq x y z
N MET A 1 11.50 -23.49 -24.14
CA MET A 1 11.09 -23.26 -23.59
C MET A 1 10.49 -22.66 -23.37
N PRO A 2 10.18 -22.70 -23.14
CA PRO A 2 9.55 -22.10 -22.84
C PRO A 2 9.38 -21.35 -22.17
N GLY A 3 9.26 -21.43 -22.11
CA GLY A 3 8.75 -20.78 -21.42
C GLY A 3 9.17 -19.96 -20.71
N LYS A 4 9.61 -19.56 -20.56
CA LYS A 4 10.02 -18.80 -19.84
C LYS A 4 10.20 -17.55 -20.25
N HIS A 5 10.56 -17.16 -20.82
CA HIS A 5 10.94 -16.02 -21.31
C HIS A 5 9.95 -14.99 -21.28
N HIS A 6 8.93 -15.26 -21.45
CA HIS A 6 7.86 -14.44 -21.41
C HIS A 6 7.77 -13.60 -20.20
N GLU A 7 8.56 -13.91 -19.22
CA GLU A 7 8.43 -13.20 -17.99
C GLU A 7 9.39 -12.10 -17.81
N THR A 8 10.26 -11.87 -18.76
CA THR A 8 11.29 -10.90 -18.56
C THR A 8 10.78 -9.49 -18.50
N VAL A 9 9.77 -9.13 -19.29
CA VAL A 9 9.22 -7.79 -19.26
C VAL A 9 7.72 -7.88 -19.35
N ARG A 10 7.04 -7.23 -18.41
CA ARG A 10 5.59 -7.15 -18.43
C ARG A 10 5.19 -5.72 -18.15
N VAL A 11 4.10 -5.29 -18.77
CA VAL A 11 3.51 -3.99 -18.51
C VAL A 11 2.12 -4.21 -17.93
N ILE A 12 1.85 -3.61 -16.79
CA ILE A 12 0.57 -3.72 -16.13
C ILE A 12 0.01 -2.31 -15.99
N ASP A 13 -1.17 -2.09 -16.57
CA ASP A 13 -1.84 -0.80 -16.48
C ASP A 13 -2.67 -0.80 -15.20
N SER A 14 -2.35 0.10 -14.29
CA SER A 14 -3.02 0.15 -13.00
C SER A 14 -4.50 0.47 -13.11
N LYS A 15 -4.95 0.95 -14.26
CA LYS A 15 -6.35 1.31 -14.45
C LYS A 15 -7.20 0.14 -14.93
N VAL A 16 -6.58 -0.94 -15.35
CA VAL A 16 -7.31 -2.01 -16.03
C VAL A 16 -7.46 -3.23 -15.16
N GLY A 17 -6.65 -3.45 -14.24
CA GLY A 17 -6.72 -4.63 -13.41
C GLY A 17 -6.19 -4.31 -12.06
N GLY A 18 -6.03 -5.27 -11.28
CA GLY A 18 -5.55 -5.07 -9.96
C GLY A 18 -6.61 -5.47 -8.95
N LYS A 19 -6.17 -5.62 -7.74
CA LYS A 19 -7.06 -6.06 -6.69
C LYS A 19 -7.34 -4.91 -5.75
N LEU A 20 -8.62 -4.64 -5.54
CA LEU A 20 -9.02 -3.64 -4.57
C LEU A 20 -8.56 -4.06 -3.18
N LEU A 21 -7.95 -3.13 -2.46
CA LEU A 21 -7.54 -3.34 -1.08
C LEU A 21 -8.47 -2.52 -0.19
N PRO A 22 -9.27 -3.16 0.67
CA PRO A 22 -10.27 -2.45 1.46
C PRO A 22 -9.64 -1.86 2.73
N ILE A 23 -8.64 -1.00 2.56
CA ILE A 23 -7.89 -0.47 3.71
C ILE A 23 -8.11 1.03 3.90
N VAL A 24 -8.93 1.69 3.08
CA VAL A 24 -9.12 3.13 3.16
C VAL A 24 -10.44 3.46 3.82
N PHE A 25 -10.40 4.31 4.83
CA PHE A 25 -11.58 4.93 5.41
C PHE A 25 -11.72 6.30 4.78
N GLY A 26 -12.75 6.48 3.95
CA GLY A 26 -12.98 7.72 3.25
C GLY A 26 -13.41 7.46 1.82
N THR A 27 -13.18 8.43 0.95
CA THR A 27 -13.64 8.35 -0.44
C THR A 27 -12.54 7.96 -1.42
N GLY A 28 -11.30 7.87 -0.95
CA GLY A 28 -10.20 7.41 -1.80
C GLY A 28 -10.20 5.89 -1.93
N SER A 29 -9.12 5.37 -2.45
CA SER A 29 -9.04 3.93 -2.72
C SER A 29 -7.60 3.44 -2.63
N ALA A 30 -7.46 2.15 -2.49
CA ALA A 30 -6.18 1.47 -2.56
C ALA A 30 -6.36 0.21 -3.39
N HIS A 31 -5.36 -0.11 -4.20
CA HIS A 31 -5.42 -1.36 -4.94
C HIS A 31 -4.01 -1.87 -5.25
N ALA A 32 -3.91 -3.16 -5.44
CA ALA A 32 -2.67 -3.82 -5.79
C ALA A 32 -2.55 -3.85 -7.30
N VAL A 33 -1.44 -3.33 -7.82
CA VAL A 33 -1.13 -3.37 -9.24
C VAL A 33 -0.37 -4.66 -9.55
N LEU A 34 0.59 -5.01 -8.70
CA LEU A 34 1.31 -6.27 -8.80
C LEU A 34 1.12 -7.00 -7.49
N TRP A 35 0.53 -8.19 -7.56
CA TRP A 35 0.20 -8.98 -6.38
C TRP A 35 0.22 -10.46 -6.76
N PRO A 36 0.13 -11.39 -5.80
CA PRO A 36 0.24 -12.82 -6.15
C PRO A 36 -0.73 -13.28 -7.21
N GLY A 37 -1.92 -12.70 -7.26
CA GLY A 37 -2.93 -13.10 -8.24
C GLY A 37 -2.54 -12.79 -9.68
N ASN A 38 -1.59 -11.88 -9.90
CA ASN A 38 -1.13 -11.60 -11.26
C ASN A 38 0.37 -11.76 -11.42
N GLY A 39 1.00 -12.55 -10.56
CA GLY A 39 2.35 -13.01 -10.79
C GLY A 39 3.44 -12.44 -9.92
N ALA A 40 3.09 -11.78 -8.84
CA ALA A 40 4.12 -11.30 -7.91
C ALA A 40 4.68 -12.49 -7.15
N HIS A 41 6.00 -12.66 -7.24
CA HIS A 41 6.68 -13.74 -6.53
C HIS A 41 7.44 -13.24 -5.32
N TYR A 42 7.99 -12.04 -5.39
CA TYR A 42 8.83 -11.54 -4.33
C TYR A 42 8.36 -10.19 -3.81
N ARG A 43 7.95 -9.28 -4.67
CA ARG A 43 7.51 -7.97 -4.23
C ARG A 43 6.12 -7.67 -4.78
N SER A 44 5.40 -6.81 -4.08
CA SER A 44 4.12 -6.31 -4.55
C SER A 44 4.25 -4.84 -4.90
N LEU A 45 3.26 -4.31 -5.61
CA LEU A 45 3.17 -2.88 -5.88
C LEU A 45 1.74 -2.45 -5.70
N HIS A 46 1.54 -1.49 -4.80
CA HIS A 46 0.23 -0.95 -4.47
C HIS A 46 0.16 0.52 -4.80
N LEU A 47 -1.02 0.98 -5.16
CA LEU A 47 -1.32 2.40 -5.29
C LEU A 47 -2.36 2.74 -4.25
N ILE A 48 -2.10 3.79 -3.47
CA ILE A 48 -3.04 4.26 -2.46
C ILE A 48 -3.33 5.72 -2.77
N ASP A 49 -4.60 6.02 -3.05
CA ASP A 49 -5.06 7.38 -3.27
C ASP A 49 -5.94 7.76 -2.10
N LEU A 50 -5.44 8.68 -1.28
CA LEU A 50 -6.19 9.19 -0.14
C LEU A 50 -6.67 10.59 -0.47
N HIS A 51 -7.96 10.82 -0.35
CA HIS A 51 -8.54 12.15 -0.53
C HIS A 51 -8.35 12.94 0.76
N PRO A 52 -8.58 14.26 0.73
CA PRO A 52 -8.42 15.05 1.96
C PRO A 52 -9.18 14.45 3.13
N GLY A 53 -8.47 14.26 4.24
CA GLY A 53 -9.06 13.71 5.45
C GLY A 53 -9.20 12.20 5.51
N ASP A 54 -8.89 11.49 4.44
CA ASP A 54 -8.92 10.03 4.45
C ASP A 54 -7.78 9.47 5.28
N ARG A 55 -7.93 8.23 5.69
CA ARG A 55 -6.86 7.49 6.36
C ARG A 55 -6.95 6.02 6.03
N THR A 56 -5.89 5.29 6.27
CA THR A 56 -5.95 3.83 6.22
C THR A 56 -6.42 3.28 7.56
N CYS A 57 -6.81 2.02 7.55
CA CYS A 57 -6.93 1.28 8.81
C CYS A 57 -5.54 1.09 9.41
N ASP A 58 -5.47 0.54 10.60
CA ASP A 58 -4.20 0.16 11.19
C ASP A 58 -3.67 -1.06 10.46
N LEU A 59 -2.43 -0.97 10.00
CA LEU A 59 -1.81 -1.99 9.16
C LEU A 59 -0.57 -2.54 9.85
N SER A 60 -0.28 -3.80 9.56
CA SER A 60 0.92 -4.46 10.04
C SER A 60 1.18 -5.63 9.09
N HIS A 61 2.43 -5.90 8.80
CA HIS A 61 2.77 -6.92 7.80
C HIS A 61 3.82 -7.88 8.32
N ALA A 62 3.79 -9.09 7.81
CA ALA A 62 4.81 -10.09 8.10
C ALA A 62 6.09 -9.85 7.29
N SER A 63 6.13 -8.78 6.52
CA SER A 63 7.24 -8.41 5.65
C SER A 63 7.59 -6.96 5.87
N GLU A 64 8.74 -6.53 5.39
CA GLU A 64 9.06 -5.11 5.36
C GLU A 64 8.17 -4.42 4.35
N CYS A 65 7.89 -3.15 4.59
CA CYS A 65 6.98 -2.38 3.75
C CYS A 65 7.61 -1.04 3.43
N ILE A 66 7.52 -0.61 2.18
CA ILE A 66 8.06 0.65 1.72
C ILE A 66 6.99 1.34 0.88
N TYR A 67 6.81 2.65 1.14
CA TYR A 67 5.95 3.47 0.31
C TYR A 67 6.63 4.80 0.01
N TYR A 68 6.37 5.31 -1.16
CA TYR A 68 6.86 6.59 -1.64
C TYR A 68 5.68 7.53 -1.85
N VAL A 69 5.82 8.77 -1.37
CA VAL A 69 4.78 9.80 -1.55
C VAL A 69 4.97 10.43 -2.92
N GLU A 70 4.12 10.05 -3.84
CA GLU A 70 4.22 10.52 -5.22
C GLU A 70 3.60 11.90 -5.35
N ARG A 71 2.60 12.22 -4.52
CA ARG A 71 1.89 13.48 -4.61
C ARG A 71 1.21 13.76 -3.28
N GLY A 72 1.13 15.03 -2.90
CA GLY A 72 0.39 15.45 -1.73
C GLY A 72 1.17 15.35 -0.45
N SER A 73 0.47 15.29 0.66
CA SER A 73 1.09 15.26 1.98
C SER A 73 0.18 14.61 3.00
N GLY A 74 0.74 14.26 4.15
CA GLY A 74 -0.01 13.67 5.23
C GLY A 74 0.89 13.29 6.37
N THR A 75 0.50 12.26 7.11
CA THR A 75 1.19 11.81 8.30
C THR A 75 1.21 10.29 8.34
N ILE A 76 2.34 9.73 8.76
CA ILE A 76 2.38 8.32 9.12
C ILE A 76 2.46 8.23 10.63
N ARG A 77 1.63 7.37 11.20
CA ARG A 77 1.50 7.22 12.64
C ARG A 77 1.87 5.82 13.04
N GLY A 78 2.83 5.70 13.97
CA GLY A 78 3.13 4.41 14.59
C GLY A 78 2.08 4.12 15.65
N ILE A 79 1.51 2.92 15.59
CA ILE A 79 0.40 2.58 16.48
C ILE A 79 0.90 2.24 17.87
N ASP A 80 1.99 1.46 17.95
CA ASP A 80 2.44 0.95 19.23
C ASP A 80 3.16 2.00 20.07
N ASP A 81 3.91 2.89 19.41
CA ASP A 81 4.69 3.90 20.14
C ASP A 81 4.08 5.29 20.06
N GLY A 82 3.00 5.46 19.32
CA GLY A 82 2.29 6.74 19.23
C GLY A 82 3.04 7.83 18.49
N THR A 83 4.12 7.49 17.78
CA THR A 83 4.85 8.52 17.02
C THR A 83 4.06 8.95 15.81
N ALA A 84 4.35 10.17 15.36
CA ALA A 84 3.75 10.70 14.14
C ALA A 84 4.82 11.46 13.38
N GLN A 85 4.93 11.22 12.09
CA GLN A 85 5.91 11.87 11.25
C GLN A 85 5.23 12.41 10.01
N ASP A 86 5.65 13.59 9.59
CA ASP A 86 5.08 14.22 8.41
C ASP A 86 5.56 13.52 7.15
N LEU A 87 4.64 13.41 6.20
CA LEU A 87 4.93 12.90 4.86
C LEU A 87 4.69 14.03 3.87
N VAL A 88 5.66 14.26 3.00
CA VAL A 88 5.56 15.28 1.96
C VAL A 88 5.91 14.61 0.63
N GLU A 89 5.55 15.27 -0.45
CA GLU A 89 5.87 14.79 -1.79
C GLU A 89 7.36 14.52 -1.89
N GLY A 90 7.71 13.34 -2.39
CA GLY A 90 9.10 12.93 -2.50
C GLY A 90 9.64 12.18 -1.32
N ALA A 91 8.89 12.09 -0.22
CA ALA A 91 9.31 11.32 0.94
C ALA A 91 9.04 9.83 0.73
N MET A 92 9.81 9.01 1.42
CA MET A 92 9.62 7.57 1.43
C MET A 92 9.64 7.12 2.90
N PHE A 93 8.81 6.14 3.24
CA PHE A 93 8.91 5.56 4.58
C PHE A 93 9.08 4.06 4.49
N HIS A 94 9.73 3.53 5.52
CA HIS A 94 10.03 2.11 5.64
C HIS A 94 9.43 1.62 6.96
N ILE A 95 8.71 0.52 6.89
CA ILE A 95 8.07 -0.09 8.05
C ILE A 95 8.72 -1.45 8.27
N GLY A 96 9.19 -1.69 9.48
CA GLY A 96 9.79 -2.97 9.83
C GLY A 96 8.74 -4.07 9.95
N VAL A 97 9.22 -5.30 9.94
CA VAL A 97 8.36 -6.48 10.05
C VAL A 97 7.57 -6.39 11.36
N GLY A 98 6.25 -6.50 11.24
CA GLY A 98 5.36 -6.53 12.40
C GLY A 98 5.02 -5.19 13.01
N ASP A 99 5.64 -4.11 12.55
CA ASP A 99 5.34 -2.80 13.11
C ASP A 99 3.99 -2.31 12.60
N ALA A 100 3.16 -1.84 13.52
CA ALA A 100 1.81 -1.39 13.17
C ALA A 100 1.83 0.10 12.88
N TYR A 101 1.11 0.51 11.84
CA TYR A 101 1.11 1.88 11.39
C TYR A 101 -0.21 2.26 10.76
N ARG A 102 -0.40 3.56 10.59
CA ARG A 102 -1.57 4.14 9.92
C ARG A 102 -1.12 5.33 9.10
N ILE A 103 -1.70 5.50 7.93
CA ILE A 103 -1.41 6.63 7.06
C ILE A 103 -2.62 7.53 7.04
N GLU A 104 -2.40 8.84 7.25
CA GLU A 104 -3.46 9.84 7.30
C GLU A 104 -3.16 10.93 6.28
N ALA A 105 -4.12 11.21 5.42
CA ALA A 105 -3.95 12.24 4.41
C ALA A 105 -4.10 13.63 5.02
N GLY A 106 -3.33 14.56 4.48
CA GLY A 106 -3.47 15.97 4.81
C GLY A 106 -4.61 16.62 4.02
N PRO A 107 -4.70 17.95 4.11
CA PRO A 107 -5.83 18.67 3.52
C PRO A 107 -5.88 18.64 2.00
N GLN A 108 -4.80 18.21 1.34
CA GLN A 108 -4.78 18.14 -0.12
C GLN A 108 -4.81 16.69 -0.62
N GLY A 109 -4.94 15.73 0.30
CA GLY A 109 -4.87 14.33 -0.08
C GLY A 109 -3.45 13.88 -0.29
N MET A 110 -3.29 12.61 -0.69
CA MET A 110 -1.97 12.04 -0.86
C MET A 110 -2.04 10.81 -1.74
N ARG A 111 -1.05 10.64 -2.60
CA ARG A 111 -0.94 9.42 -3.40
C ARG A 111 0.37 8.73 -3.07
N LEU A 112 0.28 7.43 -2.82
CA LEU A 112 1.43 6.62 -2.40
C LEU A 112 1.59 5.44 -3.33
N ILE A 113 2.85 5.07 -3.55
CA ILE A 113 3.21 3.90 -4.36
C ILE A 113 4.18 3.07 -3.55
N GLY A 114 3.91 1.79 -3.42
CA GLY A 114 4.82 0.93 -2.68
C GLY A 114 4.26 -0.46 -2.47
N GLY A 115 4.77 -1.15 -1.46
CA GLY A 115 4.31 -2.49 -1.15
C GLY A 115 5.22 -3.21 -0.18
N THR A 116 5.02 -4.51 -0.06
CA THR A 116 5.79 -5.36 0.85
C THR A 116 6.83 -6.17 0.09
N VAL A 117 7.92 -6.49 0.76
CA VAL A 117 9.01 -7.31 0.25
C VAL A 117 9.51 -8.19 1.38
N PRO A 118 9.37 -9.49 1.29
CA PRO A 118 8.62 -10.26 0.29
C PRO A 118 7.13 -9.99 0.37
N VAL A 119 6.39 -10.48 -0.59
CA VAL A 119 4.94 -10.33 -0.61
C VAL A 119 4.35 -10.89 0.67
N ASP A 120 3.44 -10.13 1.27
CA ASP A 120 2.70 -10.59 2.45
C ASP A 120 1.33 -11.08 1.97
N PRO A 121 1.10 -12.40 1.93
CA PRO A 121 -0.15 -12.92 1.37
C PRO A 121 -1.39 -12.48 2.14
N ALA A 122 -1.24 -12.25 3.44
CA ALA A 122 -2.40 -11.86 4.26
C ALA A 122 -2.97 -10.52 3.84
N PHE A 123 -2.16 -9.67 3.21
CA PHE A 123 -2.62 -8.36 2.75
C PHE A 123 -3.77 -8.50 1.75
N TYR A 124 -3.78 -9.58 0.98
CA TYR A 124 -4.76 -9.76 -0.10
C TYR A 124 -5.98 -10.58 0.34
N GLU A 125 -6.00 -10.95 1.59
CA GLU A 125 -7.11 -11.71 2.16
C GLU A 125 -7.99 -10.84 3.05
N LEU A 126 -7.68 -9.56 3.16
CA LEU A 126 -8.48 -8.65 3.96
C LEU A 126 -9.86 -8.48 3.37
N SER A 127 -10.85 -8.36 4.23
CA SER A 127 -12.20 -8.06 3.81
C SER A 127 -12.59 -6.71 4.38
N GLN A 128 -13.53 -6.05 3.73
CA GLN A 128 -14.02 -4.78 4.21
C GLN A 128 -14.64 -4.91 5.60
N PHE A 129 -15.25 -6.04 5.87
CA PHE A 129 -15.83 -6.29 7.17
C PHE A 129 -14.78 -6.31 8.27
N GLU A 130 -13.66 -6.97 8.01
CA GLU A 130 -12.59 -7.06 8.99
C GLU A 130 -11.92 -5.71 9.22
N VAL A 131 -11.79 -4.93 8.17
CA VAL A 131 -11.11 -3.65 8.23
C VAL A 131 -11.97 -2.59 8.92
N ALA A 132 -13.27 -2.67 8.76
CA ALA A 132 -14.17 -1.62 9.24
C ALA A 132 -14.29 -1.55 10.76
N ARG A 133 -13.63 -2.43 11.48
CA ARG A 133 -13.63 -2.33 12.93
C ARG A 133 -12.69 -1.24 13.42
#